data_f802a321bc537afa1bbe434ec3af520b
#
_entry.id   f802a321bc537afa1bbe434ec3af520b
#
_cell.length_a   1.000
_cell.length_b   1.000
_cell.length_c   1.000
_cell.angle_alpha   90.00
_cell.angle_beta   90.00
_cell.angle_gamma   90.00
#
_symmetry.space_group_name_H-M   'P 1'
#
loop_
_entity.id
_entity.type
_entity.pdbx_description
1 polymer ?
#
loop_
_entity_poly.entity_id
_entity_poly.type
_entity_poly.pdbx_seq_one_letter_code
_entity_poly.pdbx_strand_id
1 'polypeptide(L)'
;LYAPFNIDVIQTKRHISCNGSTRKGEDVIVTIPPKRRSSIKLLPQSLPEQVSSYPPTRFMGSKSKLLSEIWSVASQFKVNTVVDLFSGSGIVGYMFKAQGKAVVSNDYMAMSATFTKAMVENNSVTLPLEEAKKLLIERKESDHFVASTFKDLYYTDEENDLIDTLRTNIAKIKDQYKRAVAMSALIRACIKKRPRGIFTYTGQRYNDGRKDLQKTLAQQFLEAVEAINKAVFDNGQINRSKQGDAMN
;
A
#
# COMPACT_ATOMS: atom_id res chain seq x y z
N LEU A 1 -31.78 -2.68 -0.78
CA LEU A 1 -30.89 -2.51 -1.94
C LEU A 1 -30.34 -3.84 -2.45
N TYR A 2 -30.14 -4.85 -1.59
CA TYR A 2 -29.51 -6.13 -1.94
C TYR A 2 -30.52 -7.32 -1.96
N ALA A 3 -31.81 -7.06 -1.96
CA ALA A 3 -32.86 -8.08 -1.89
C ALA A 3 -32.78 -9.24 -2.93
N PRO A 4 -32.21 -9.09 -4.15
CA PRO A 4 -32.06 -10.20 -5.07
C PRO A 4 -30.78 -11.04 -4.86
N PHE A 5 -29.94 -10.72 -3.86
CA PHE A 5 -28.66 -11.40 -3.61
C PHE A 5 -28.71 -12.25 -2.34
N ASN A 6 -27.94 -13.34 -2.31
CA ASN A 6 -27.71 -14.04 -1.07
C ASN A 6 -26.73 -13.22 -0.22
N ILE A 7 -27.13 -12.92 1.01
CA ILE A 7 -26.35 -12.14 1.94
C ILE A 7 -25.94 -13.05 3.09
N ASP A 8 -24.65 -13.31 3.22
CA ASP A 8 -24.09 -14.03 4.37
C ASP A 8 -23.48 -13.00 5.32
N VAL A 9 -24.04 -12.94 6.54
CA VAL A 9 -23.53 -12.06 7.59
C VAL A 9 -22.53 -12.85 8.43
N ILE A 10 -21.28 -12.41 8.47
CA ILE A 10 -20.23 -13.03 9.27
C ILE A 10 -19.95 -12.16 10.47
N GLN A 11 -20.10 -12.74 11.67
CA GLN A 11 -19.70 -12.07 12.91
C GLN A 11 -18.17 -12.07 13.04
N THR A 12 -17.56 -10.91 13.00
CA THR A 12 -16.11 -10.77 13.10
C THR A 12 -15.69 -10.06 14.39
N LYS A 13 -14.55 -10.50 14.96
CA LYS A 13 -13.89 -9.77 16.05
C LYS A 13 -13.02 -8.67 15.45
N ARG A 14 -13.44 -7.42 15.59
CA ARG A 14 -12.60 -6.27 15.21
C ARG A 14 -11.62 -5.95 16.31
N HIS A 15 -10.33 -5.92 15.97
CA HIS A 15 -9.25 -5.60 16.90
C HIS A 15 -8.97 -4.09 17.06
N ILE A 16 -9.73 -3.24 16.36
CA ILE A 16 -9.52 -1.79 16.33
C ILE A 16 -10.77 -1.12 16.87
N SER A 17 -10.84 -0.99 18.19
CA SER A 17 -11.84 -0.18 18.88
C SER A 17 -11.25 0.30 20.19
N CYS A 18 -11.45 1.57 20.50
CA CYS A 18 -11.06 2.16 21.79
C CYS A 18 -11.87 1.61 22.96
N ASN A 19 -12.98 0.93 22.70
CA ASN A 19 -13.87 0.39 23.71
C ASN A 19 -13.97 -1.14 23.59
N GLY A 20 -13.41 -1.85 24.56
CA GLY A 20 -13.27 -3.32 24.53
C GLY A 20 -14.58 -4.11 24.54
N SER A 21 -15.70 -3.51 24.97
CA SER A 21 -17.01 -4.16 25.07
C SER A 21 -17.81 -4.19 23.76
N THR A 22 -17.41 -3.40 22.73
CA THR A 22 -18.14 -3.26 21.48
C THR A 22 -17.39 -3.80 20.26
N ARG A 23 -16.45 -4.73 20.45
CA ARG A 23 -15.59 -5.29 19.39
C ARG A 23 -16.28 -6.33 18.49
N LYS A 24 -17.58 -6.29 18.36
CA LYS A 24 -18.31 -7.10 17.38
C LYS A 24 -18.52 -6.29 16.11
N GLY A 25 -18.08 -6.81 14.99
CA GLY A 25 -18.37 -6.25 13.68
C GLY A 25 -19.10 -7.28 12.84
N GLU A 26 -19.99 -6.82 11.99
CA GLU A 26 -20.64 -7.66 10.99
C GLU A 26 -19.97 -7.34 9.66
N ASP A 27 -19.41 -8.36 9.01
CA ASP A 27 -18.96 -8.26 7.63
C ASP A 27 -20.01 -8.98 6.76
N VAL A 28 -20.41 -8.31 5.71
CA VAL A 28 -21.45 -8.83 4.81
C VAL A 28 -20.79 -9.31 3.53
N ILE A 29 -20.97 -10.57 3.20
CA ILE A 29 -20.60 -11.13 1.91
C ILE A 29 -21.86 -11.16 1.05
N VAL A 30 -21.87 -10.37 -0.03
CA VAL A 30 -22.94 -10.40 -1.02
C VAL A 30 -22.49 -11.31 -2.16
N THR A 31 -23.19 -12.43 -2.34
CA THR A 31 -22.91 -13.33 -3.44
C THR A 31 -24.05 -13.29 -4.46
N ILE A 32 -23.70 -13.22 -5.74
CA ILE A 32 -24.64 -13.45 -6.84
C ILE A 32 -24.62 -14.96 -7.10
N PRO A 33 -25.70 -15.70 -6.76
CA PRO A 33 -25.69 -17.14 -6.97
C PRO A 33 -25.58 -17.42 -8.47
N PRO A 34 -24.60 -18.22 -8.91
CA PRO A 34 -24.64 -18.76 -10.28
C PRO A 34 -25.87 -19.66 -10.40
N LYS A 35 -26.48 -19.73 -11.58
CA LYS A 35 -27.66 -20.59 -11.84
C LYS A 35 -27.46 -22.09 -11.55
N ARG A 36 -26.22 -22.51 -11.24
CA ARG A 36 -25.86 -23.84 -10.69
C ARG A 36 -24.78 -23.65 -9.63
N ARG A 37 -25.08 -24.05 -8.40
CA ARG A 37 -24.08 -24.19 -7.33
C ARG A 37 -23.14 -25.35 -7.66
N SER A 38 -21.99 -25.06 -8.22
CA SER A 38 -20.82 -25.90 -7.96
C SER A 38 -20.26 -25.43 -6.61
N SER A 39 -20.10 -26.35 -5.66
CA SER A 39 -19.42 -26.06 -4.41
C SER A 39 -18.01 -25.58 -4.73
N ILE A 40 -17.72 -24.30 -4.50
CA ILE A 40 -16.39 -23.73 -4.66
C ILE A 40 -15.53 -24.37 -3.56
N LYS A 41 -14.73 -25.36 -3.90
CA LYS A 41 -13.71 -25.86 -3.00
C LYS A 41 -12.59 -24.83 -2.95
N LEU A 42 -12.51 -24.09 -1.84
CA LEU A 42 -11.37 -23.23 -1.53
C LEU A 42 -10.16 -24.14 -1.20
N LEU A 43 -9.43 -24.54 -2.22
CA LEU A 43 -8.12 -25.17 -2.03
C LEU A 43 -7.09 -24.03 -2.09
N PRO A 44 -6.27 -23.83 -1.05
CA PRO A 44 -5.19 -22.87 -1.09
C PRO A 44 -4.34 -23.13 -2.33
N GLN A 45 -4.26 -22.16 -3.21
CA GLN A 45 -3.39 -22.24 -4.39
C GLN A 45 -2.07 -21.53 -4.08
N SER A 46 -0.98 -22.11 -4.56
CA SER A 46 0.33 -21.47 -4.47
C SER A 46 0.33 -20.18 -5.27
N LEU A 47 0.84 -19.10 -4.66
CA LEU A 47 1.03 -17.84 -5.32
C LEU A 47 2.40 -17.81 -6.02
N PRO A 48 2.56 -17.06 -7.12
CA PRO A 48 3.87 -16.82 -7.72
C PRO A 48 4.85 -16.25 -6.69
N GLU A 49 6.12 -16.64 -6.77
CA GLU A 49 7.18 -16.14 -5.89
C GLU A 49 7.27 -14.62 -5.89
N GLN A 50 7.02 -14.00 -7.04
CA GLN A 50 7.00 -12.55 -7.21
C GLN A 50 6.11 -11.83 -6.20
N VAL A 51 5.01 -12.46 -5.75
CA VAL A 51 4.11 -11.86 -4.75
C VAL A 51 4.85 -11.59 -3.43
N SER A 52 5.82 -12.43 -3.07
CA SER A 52 6.63 -12.26 -1.86
C SER A 52 7.56 -11.05 -1.91
N SER A 53 7.88 -10.56 -3.11
CA SER A 53 8.70 -9.35 -3.31
C SER A 53 7.94 -8.06 -2.96
N TYR A 54 6.60 -8.12 -2.81
CA TYR A 54 5.84 -6.92 -2.44
C TYR A 54 6.22 -6.47 -1.03
N PRO A 55 6.73 -5.24 -0.87
CA PRO A 55 7.25 -4.82 0.41
C PRO A 55 6.12 -4.73 1.46
N PRO A 56 6.25 -5.36 2.62
CA PRO A 56 5.22 -5.31 3.66
C PRO A 56 4.97 -3.86 4.09
N THR A 57 3.71 -3.46 4.09
CA THR A 57 3.28 -2.12 4.48
C THR A 57 2.35 -2.23 5.68
N ARG A 58 2.56 -1.40 6.70
CA ARG A 58 1.65 -1.30 7.86
C ARG A 58 0.38 -0.56 7.46
N PHE A 59 -0.41 -1.19 6.60
CA PHE A 59 -1.66 -0.64 6.08
C PHE A 59 -2.84 -1.32 6.77
N MET A 60 -3.73 -0.53 7.38
CA MET A 60 -4.93 -1.07 8.02
C MET A 60 -5.85 -1.71 6.98
N GLY A 61 -6.27 -2.94 7.22
CA GLY A 61 -7.13 -3.67 6.31
C GLY A 61 -6.40 -4.28 5.10
N SER A 62 -5.06 -4.29 5.08
CA SER A 62 -4.31 -5.00 4.03
C SER A 62 -4.74 -6.47 3.95
N LYS A 63 -4.96 -6.94 2.72
CA LYS A 63 -5.39 -8.32 2.43
C LYS A 63 -4.21 -9.29 2.24
N SER A 64 -2.99 -8.90 2.65
CA SER A 64 -1.77 -9.70 2.45
C SER A 64 -1.86 -11.14 3.00
N LYS A 65 -2.67 -11.36 4.03
CA LYS A 65 -2.89 -12.69 4.62
C LYS A 65 -4.00 -13.51 3.95
N LEU A 66 -4.70 -12.93 2.98
CA LEU A 66 -5.86 -13.53 2.32
C LEU A 66 -5.63 -13.72 0.80
N LEU A 67 -4.39 -13.54 0.33
CA LEU A 67 -4.11 -13.57 -1.11
C LEU A 67 -4.33 -14.94 -1.73
N SER A 68 -3.98 -16.02 -1.03
CA SER A 68 -4.20 -17.39 -1.48
C SER A 68 -5.70 -17.71 -1.61
N GLU A 69 -6.50 -17.25 -0.67
CA GLU A 69 -7.95 -17.43 -0.66
C GLU A 69 -8.59 -16.59 -1.78
N ILE A 70 -8.17 -15.33 -1.92
CA ILE A 70 -8.66 -14.46 -3.01
C ILE A 70 -8.34 -15.11 -4.36
N TRP A 71 -7.10 -15.61 -4.52
CA TRP A 71 -6.71 -16.26 -5.77
C TRP A 71 -7.46 -17.59 -6.00
N SER A 72 -7.68 -18.39 -4.96
CA SER A 72 -8.42 -19.65 -5.09
C SER A 72 -9.85 -19.45 -5.62
N VAL A 73 -10.46 -18.32 -5.28
CA VAL A 73 -11.77 -17.91 -5.83
C VAL A 73 -11.62 -17.36 -7.25
N ALA A 74 -10.73 -16.38 -7.42
CA ALA A 74 -10.60 -15.63 -8.67
C ALA A 74 -10.12 -16.51 -9.85
N SER A 75 -9.26 -17.48 -9.58
CA SER A 75 -8.72 -18.41 -10.58
C SER A 75 -9.77 -19.30 -11.25
N GLN A 76 -10.95 -19.43 -10.65
CA GLN A 76 -12.07 -20.19 -11.23
C GLN A 76 -12.77 -19.45 -12.37
N PHE A 77 -12.49 -18.16 -12.52
CA PHE A 77 -13.06 -17.32 -13.58
C PHE A 77 -12.02 -17.12 -14.69
N LYS A 78 -12.46 -17.28 -15.94
CA LYS A 78 -11.63 -17.01 -17.12
C LYS A 78 -11.62 -15.50 -17.40
N VAL A 79 -10.80 -14.77 -16.65
CA VAL A 79 -10.65 -13.31 -16.80
C VAL A 79 -9.22 -12.96 -17.19
N ASN A 80 -9.04 -11.95 -18.04
CA ASN A 80 -7.74 -11.42 -18.43
C ASN A 80 -7.45 -10.07 -17.77
N THR A 81 -8.50 -9.34 -17.42
CA THR A 81 -8.40 -8.02 -16.82
C THR A 81 -9.12 -8.01 -15.46
N VAL A 82 -8.51 -7.33 -14.49
CA VAL A 82 -9.05 -7.16 -13.14
C VAL A 82 -9.09 -5.67 -12.82
N VAL A 83 -10.20 -5.24 -12.23
CA VAL A 83 -10.35 -3.89 -11.68
C VAL A 83 -10.40 -3.99 -10.17
N ASP A 84 -9.44 -3.35 -9.49
CA ASP A 84 -9.38 -3.22 -8.03
C ASP A 84 -9.81 -1.80 -7.66
N LEU A 85 -11.09 -1.64 -7.34
CA LEU A 85 -11.72 -0.33 -7.12
C LEU A 85 -11.27 0.37 -5.83
N PHE A 86 -10.83 -0.40 -4.83
CA PHE A 86 -10.41 0.08 -3.51
C PHE A 86 -9.07 -0.57 -3.14
N SER A 87 -8.05 -0.21 -3.91
CA SER A 87 -6.77 -0.93 -3.93
C SER A 87 -5.99 -0.88 -2.61
N GLY A 88 -6.24 0.11 -1.74
CA GLY A 88 -5.63 0.22 -0.43
C GLY A 88 -4.11 0.13 -0.48
N SER A 89 -3.55 -0.94 0.08
CA SER A 89 -2.10 -1.18 0.04
C SER A 89 -1.56 -1.57 -1.33
N GLY A 90 -2.42 -1.88 -2.32
CA GLY A 90 -2.04 -2.33 -3.67
C GLY A 90 -1.67 -3.81 -3.78
N ILE A 91 -1.62 -4.56 -2.68
CA ILE A 91 -1.12 -5.94 -2.68
C ILE A 91 -2.01 -6.91 -3.48
N VAL A 92 -3.33 -6.68 -3.53
CA VAL A 92 -4.26 -7.51 -4.30
C VAL A 92 -4.04 -7.31 -5.79
N GLY A 93 -3.99 -6.05 -6.26
CA GLY A 93 -3.65 -5.73 -7.63
C GLY A 93 -2.28 -6.28 -8.05
N TYR A 94 -1.29 -6.19 -7.15
CA TYR A 94 0.04 -6.76 -7.38
C TYR A 94 0.02 -8.29 -7.55
N MET A 95 -0.75 -9.00 -6.71
CA MET A 95 -0.95 -10.44 -6.84
C MET A 95 -1.55 -10.80 -8.19
N PHE A 96 -2.59 -10.07 -8.65
CA PHE A 96 -3.17 -10.31 -9.99
C PHE A 96 -2.19 -10.00 -11.11
N LYS A 97 -1.37 -8.97 -10.98
CA LYS A 97 -0.27 -8.68 -11.90
C LYS A 97 0.71 -9.85 -11.98
N ALA A 98 1.11 -10.42 -10.82
CA ALA A 98 1.99 -11.59 -10.77
C ALA A 98 1.34 -12.85 -11.37
N GLN A 99 0.02 -12.93 -11.40
CA GLN A 99 -0.75 -13.97 -12.09
C GLN A 99 -0.94 -13.69 -13.61
N GLY A 100 -0.23 -12.71 -14.17
CA GLY A 100 -0.26 -12.38 -15.59
C GLY A 100 -1.52 -11.64 -16.04
N LYS A 101 -2.31 -11.05 -15.12
CA LYS A 101 -3.52 -10.30 -15.46
C LYS A 101 -3.19 -8.84 -15.75
N ALA A 102 -3.95 -8.21 -16.66
CA ALA A 102 -3.99 -6.76 -16.77
C ALA A 102 -4.75 -6.19 -15.57
N VAL A 103 -4.18 -5.21 -14.89
CA VAL A 103 -4.75 -4.67 -13.65
C VAL A 103 -5.03 -3.18 -13.78
N VAL A 104 -6.24 -2.80 -13.43
CA VAL A 104 -6.61 -1.39 -13.22
C VAL A 104 -6.87 -1.22 -11.73
N SER A 105 -5.98 -0.53 -11.04
CA SER A 105 -6.14 -0.19 -9.62
C SER A 105 -6.72 1.21 -9.49
N ASN A 106 -7.67 1.37 -8.59
CA ASN A 106 -8.22 2.67 -8.22
C ASN A 106 -8.26 2.80 -6.70
N ASP A 107 -8.07 4.01 -6.21
CA ASP A 107 -8.34 4.34 -4.81
C ASP A 107 -8.60 5.85 -4.67
N TYR A 108 -9.40 6.22 -3.70
CA TYR A 108 -9.64 7.62 -3.38
C TYR A 108 -8.39 8.28 -2.77
N MET A 109 -7.60 7.50 -1.99
CA MET A 109 -6.43 8.00 -1.30
C MET A 109 -5.22 8.11 -2.24
N ALA A 110 -4.62 9.30 -2.31
CA ALA A 110 -3.38 9.54 -3.06
C ALA A 110 -2.24 8.60 -2.66
N MET A 111 -2.15 8.22 -1.38
CA MET A 111 -1.18 7.25 -0.89
C MET A 111 -1.33 5.88 -1.57
N SER A 112 -2.55 5.37 -1.62
CA SER A 112 -2.86 4.08 -2.26
C SER A 112 -2.58 4.10 -3.75
N ALA A 113 -3.02 5.15 -4.45
CA ALA A 113 -2.73 5.35 -5.87
C ALA A 113 -1.21 5.47 -6.15
N THR A 114 -0.45 6.07 -5.24
CA THR A 114 1.01 6.14 -5.34
C THR A 114 1.65 4.76 -5.25
N PHE A 115 1.21 3.92 -4.31
CA PHE A 115 1.71 2.55 -4.19
C PHE A 115 1.41 1.71 -5.44
N THR A 116 0.19 1.79 -5.94
CA THR A 116 -0.19 1.02 -7.14
C THR A 116 0.48 1.55 -8.39
N LYS A 117 0.73 2.86 -8.50
CA LYS A 117 1.53 3.42 -9.59
C LYS A 117 2.98 2.93 -9.56
N ALA A 118 3.59 2.87 -8.39
CA ALA A 118 4.98 2.44 -8.24
C ALA A 118 5.19 0.95 -8.53
N MET A 119 4.23 0.07 -8.20
CA MET A 119 4.46 -1.38 -8.19
C MET A 119 3.48 -2.19 -9.03
N VAL A 120 2.28 -1.66 -9.32
CA VAL A 120 1.30 -2.35 -10.19
C VAL A 120 1.37 -1.81 -11.61
N GLU A 121 1.21 -0.50 -11.81
CA GLU A 121 1.27 0.11 -13.15
C GLU A 121 2.68 0.07 -13.74
N ASN A 122 3.67 0.35 -12.93
CA ASN A 122 5.08 0.38 -13.34
C ASN A 122 5.60 -1.03 -13.66
N ASN A 123 6.07 -1.24 -14.87
CA ASN A 123 6.59 -2.52 -15.33
C ASN A 123 8.13 -2.64 -15.29
N SER A 124 8.87 -1.51 -15.31
CA SER A 124 10.33 -1.60 -15.49
C SER A 124 11.14 -0.49 -14.85
N VAL A 125 10.52 0.64 -14.51
CA VAL A 125 11.27 1.82 -14.07
C VAL A 125 11.63 1.69 -12.59
N THR A 126 12.92 1.75 -12.30
CA THR A 126 13.46 1.76 -10.93
C THR A 126 14.09 3.11 -10.61
N LEU A 127 14.26 3.40 -9.32
CA LEU A 127 15.00 4.56 -8.83
C LEU A 127 16.38 4.08 -8.35
N PRO A 128 17.47 4.36 -9.08
CA PRO A 128 18.81 4.00 -8.64
C PRO A 128 19.14 4.58 -7.27
N LEU A 129 19.88 3.81 -6.45
CA LEU A 129 20.19 4.21 -5.07
C LEU A 129 20.97 5.54 -5.02
N GLU A 130 21.86 5.78 -5.99
CA GLU A 130 22.61 7.03 -6.09
C GLU A 130 21.71 8.23 -6.44
N GLU A 131 20.65 8.03 -7.22
CA GLU A 131 19.64 9.07 -7.43
C GLU A 131 18.81 9.30 -6.15
N ALA A 132 18.45 8.23 -5.45
CA ALA A 132 17.73 8.31 -4.21
C ALA A 132 18.52 9.05 -3.09
N LYS A 133 19.82 8.81 -2.99
CA LYS A 133 20.71 9.54 -2.06
C LYS A 133 20.72 11.05 -2.34
N LYS A 134 20.70 11.46 -3.61
CA LYS A 134 20.63 12.89 -3.97
C LYS A 134 19.35 13.57 -3.50
N LEU A 135 18.26 12.83 -3.30
CA LEU A 135 17.01 13.38 -2.78
C LEU A 135 17.09 13.74 -1.29
N LEU A 136 18.06 13.20 -0.57
CA LEU A 136 18.28 13.50 0.86
C LEU A 136 19.02 14.84 1.07
N ILE A 137 19.54 15.45 0.01
CA ILE A 137 20.33 16.68 0.11
C ILE A 137 19.37 17.86 0.18
N GLU A 138 19.49 18.63 1.28
CA GLU A 138 18.73 19.85 1.48
C GLU A 138 18.97 20.87 0.35
N ARG A 139 17.92 21.55 -0.04
CA ARG A 139 17.96 22.66 -0.99
C ARG A 139 17.35 23.90 -0.37
N LYS A 140 17.88 25.07 -0.73
CA LYS A 140 17.38 26.38 -0.26
C LYS A 140 15.88 26.62 -0.52
N GLU A 141 15.27 25.84 -1.41
CA GLU A 141 13.88 25.96 -1.84
C GLU A 141 12.95 24.96 -1.15
N SER A 142 13.42 24.24 -0.12
CA SER A 142 12.56 23.33 0.64
C SER A 142 11.44 24.11 1.32
N ASP A 143 10.19 23.66 1.13
CA ASP A 143 9.10 24.18 1.94
C ASP A 143 9.25 23.61 3.37
N HIS A 144 8.84 24.35 4.37
CA HIS A 144 8.88 23.90 5.77
C HIS A 144 7.47 23.54 6.25
N PHE A 145 6.65 22.98 5.38
CA PHE A 145 5.26 22.67 5.70
C PHE A 145 5.14 21.63 6.82
N VAL A 146 5.89 20.51 6.74
CA VAL A 146 5.84 19.46 7.75
C VAL A 146 6.49 19.95 9.04
N ALA A 147 7.64 20.61 8.93
CA ALA A 147 8.36 21.16 10.08
C ALA A 147 7.54 22.18 10.88
N SER A 148 6.79 23.05 10.19
CA SER A 148 5.96 24.05 10.85
C SER A 148 4.62 23.50 11.35
N THR A 149 3.95 22.64 10.55
CA THR A 149 2.59 22.18 10.85
C THR A 149 2.57 21.04 11.88
N PHE A 150 3.57 20.16 11.85
CA PHE A 150 3.63 18.95 12.67
C PHE A 150 4.76 18.98 13.69
N LYS A 151 5.23 20.18 14.04
CA LYS A 151 6.23 20.39 15.09
C LYS A 151 5.76 19.70 16.38
N ASP A 152 6.68 18.99 17.03
CA ASP A 152 6.46 18.30 18.31
C ASP A 152 5.37 17.19 18.30
N LEU A 153 4.82 16.82 17.12
CA LEU A 153 3.70 15.87 17.06
C LEU A 153 4.13 14.43 16.75
N TYR A 154 4.75 14.17 15.60
CA TYR A 154 4.95 12.80 15.12
C TYR A 154 6.40 12.40 14.93
N TYR A 155 7.27 13.33 14.59
CA TYR A 155 8.68 13.14 14.26
C TYR A 155 9.52 14.16 14.99
N THR A 156 10.85 13.94 15.04
CA THR A 156 11.77 14.98 15.51
C THR A 156 11.85 16.12 14.51
N ASP A 157 12.41 17.27 14.95
CA ASP A 157 12.55 18.43 14.05
C ASP A 157 13.43 18.09 12.84
N GLU A 158 14.53 17.34 13.03
CA GLU A 158 15.42 16.89 11.96
C GLU A 158 14.71 15.94 10.99
N GLU A 159 13.81 15.07 11.50
CA GLU A 159 13.01 14.18 10.66
C GLU A 159 11.95 14.98 9.86
N ASN A 160 11.33 16.00 10.46
CA ASN A 160 10.39 16.87 9.78
C ASN A 160 11.05 17.65 8.64
N ASP A 161 12.23 18.23 8.88
CA ASP A 161 13.03 18.94 7.86
C ASP A 161 13.43 17.98 6.71
N LEU A 162 13.82 16.76 7.05
CA LEU A 162 14.15 15.75 6.03
C LEU A 162 12.93 15.33 5.22
N ILE A 163 11.74 15.23 5.83
CA ILE A 163 10.50 14.94 5.10
C ILE A 163 10.20 16.07 4.10
N ASP A 164 10.33 17.33 4.51
CA ASP A 164 10.12 18.50 3.62
C ASP A 164 11.15 18.54 2.49
N THR A 165 12.41 18.26 2.79
CA THR A 165 13.48 18.11 1.80
C THR A 165 13.15 17.02 0.76
N LEU A 166 12.79 15.84 1.23
CA LEU A 166 12.42 14.73 0.35
C LEU A 166 11.19 15.05 -0.50
N ARG A 167 10.12 15.61 0.09
CA ARG A 167 8.91 16.01 -0.66
C ARG A 167 9.25 17.00 -1.77
N THR A 168 10.02 18.03 -1.46
CA THR A 168 10.45 19.04 -2.42
C THR A 168 11.28 18.46 -3.57
N ASN A 169 12.23 17.58 -3.25
CA ASN A 169 13.09 16.96 -4.25
C ASN A 169 12.33 15.92 -5.10
N ILE A 170 11.46 15.13 -4.49
CA ILE A 170 10.62 14.14 -5.20
C ILE A 170 9.67 14.84 -6.18
N ALA A 171 9.09 15.99 -5.82
CA ALA A 171 8.21 16.75 -6.71
C ALA A 171 8.92 17.19 -8.01
N LYS A 172 10.25 17.39 -7.99
CA LYS A 172 11.06 17.79 -9.15
C LYS A 172 11.43 16.62 -10.09
N ILE A 173 11.17 15.38 -9.69
CA ILE A 173 11.41 14.20 -10.54
C ILE A 173 10.44 14.23 -11.72
N LYS A 174 10.94 14.29 -12.95
CA LYS A 174 10.11 14.35 -14.16
C LYS A 174 9.45 13.00 -14.46
N ASP A 175 10.20 11.90 -14.33
CA ASP A 175 9.67 10.56 -14.57
C ASP A 175 8.63 10.20 -13.51
N GLN A 176 7.41 9.89 -13.97
CA GLN A 176 6.29 9.64 -13.09
C GLN A 176 6.45 8.36 -12.24
N TYR A 177 7.13 7.34 -12.75
CA TYR A 177 7.34 6.09 -12.04
C TYR A 177 8.47 6.21 -11.02
N LYS A 178 9.58 6.85 -11.38
CA LYS A 178 10.63 7.20 -10.40
C LYS A 178 10.07 8.05 -9.27
N ARG A 179 9.23 9.02 -9.60
CA ARG A 179 8.56 9.85 -8.61
C ARG A 179 7.63 9.03 -7.70
N ALA A 180 6.86 8.09 -8.26
CA ALA A 180 5.99 7.20 -7.50
C ALA A 180 6.79 6.26 -6.59
N VAL A 181 7.90 5.69 -7.07
CA VAL A 181 8.83 4.88 -6.26
C VAL A 181 9.39 5.69 -5.09
N ALA A 182 9.92 6.89 -5.35
CA ALA A 182 10.46 7.77 -4.30
C ALA A 182 9.40 8.17 -3.27
N MET A 183 8.21 8.56 -3.72
CA MET A 183 7.12 8.95 -2.81
C MET A 183 6.61 7.74 -2.01
N SER A 184 6.47 6.57 -2.62
CA SER A 184 6.11 5.34 -1.91
C SER A 184 7.16 4.98 -0.85
N ALA A 185 8.44 5.18 -1.15
CA ALA A 185 9.53 4.94 -0.21
C ALA A 185 9.48 5.91 0.97
N LEU A 186 9.23 7.20 0.71
CA LEU A 186 9.05 8.21 1.76
C LEU A 186 7.88 7.86 2.69
N ILE A 187 6.71 7.58 2.12
CA ILE A 187 5.52 7.19 2.90
C ILE A 187 5.81 5.98 3.78
N ARG A 188 6.48 4.96 3.24
CA ARG A 188 6.86 3.75 4.00
C ARG A 188 7.84 4.05 5.11
N ALA A 189 8.85 4.89 4.86
CA ALA A 189 9.81 5.32 5.87
C ALA A 189 9.09 6.05 7.03
N CYS A 190 8.20 6.97 6.70
CA CYS A 190 7.38 7.68 7.68
C CYS A 190 6.54 6.71 8.54
N ILE A 191 5.84 5.75 7.90
CA ILE A 191 5.03 4.76 8.61
C ILE A 191 5.89 3.86 9.52
N LYS A 192 7.10 3.48 9.11
CA LYS A 192 8.01 2.65 9.90
C LYS A 192 8.56 3.37 11.12
N LYS A 193 8.78 4.66 11.03
CA LYS A 193 9.20 5.51 12.16
C LYS A 193 8.11 5.66 13.24
N ARG A 194 6.86 5.35 12.92
CA ARG A 194 5.76 5.38 13.90
C ARG A 194 5.58 4.02 14.58
N PRO A 195 5.49 3.96 15.91
CA PRO A 195 5.45 2.71 16.67
C PRO A 195 4.34 1.75 16.22
N ARG A 196 3.18 2.26 15.85
CA ARG A 196 2.03 1.47 15.43
C ARG A 196 1.70 1.58 13.94
N GLY A 197 2.54 2.29 13.16
CA GLY A 197 2.28 2.54 11.74
C GLY A 197 1.07 3.43 11.46
N ILE A 198 0.52 4.07 12.49
CA ILE A 198 -0.60 5.00 12.42
C ILE A 198 -0.17 6.30 13.07
N PHE A 199 -0.68 7.42 12.56
CA PHE A 199 -0.49 8.74 13.15
C PHE A 199 -1.39 8.90 14.39
N THR A 200 -1.19 8.04 15.39
CA THR A 200 -1.80 8.21 16.70
C THR A 200 -0.98 9.21 17.49
N TYR A 201 -1.62 10.02 18.29
CA TYR A 201 -0.96 10.94 19.20
C TYR A 201 -0.30 10.15 20.35
N THR A 202 0.91 9.66 20.11
CA THR A 202 1.69 8.92 21.13
C THR A 202 2.92 9.70 21.58
N GLY A 203 3.08 10.95 21.12
CA GLY A 203 4.29 11.74 21.35
C GLY A 203 5.50 11.21 20.54
N GLN A 204 6.53 12.03 20.45
CA GLN A 204 7.75 11.72 19.70
C GLN A 204 8.57 10.58 20.33
N ARG A 205 8.45 10.37 21.63
CA ARG A 205 9.38 9.56 22.43
C ARG A 205 8.98 8.11 22.62
N TYR A 206 7.90 7.66 21.98
CA TYR A 206 7.50 6.27 22.15
C TYR A 206 8.43 5.34 21.37
N ASN A 207 9.33 4.70 22.12
CA ASN A 207 10.22 3.68 21.59
C ASN A 207 9.94 2.36 22.33
N ASP A 208 9.43 1.37 21.62
CA ASP A 208 9.15 0.02 22.13
C ASP A 208 10.29 -0.97 21.85
N GLY A 209 11.47 -0.48 21.51
CA GLY A 209 12.66 -1.28 21.24
C GLY A 209 12.72 -1.92 19.86
N ARG A 210 11.73 -1.69 18.97
CA ARG A 210 11.76 -2.24 17.63
C ARG A 210 12.93 -1.69 16.81
N LYS A 211 13.58 -2.58 16.06
CA LYS A 211 14.71 -2.24 15.18
C LYS A 211 14.37 -1.12 14.18
N ASP A 212 13.13 -1.07 13.71
CA ASP A 212 12.68 -0.02 12.78
C ASP A 212 12.77 1.39 13.38
N LEU A 213 12.57 1.55 14.70
CA LEU A 213 12.63 2.84 15.37
C LEU A 213 14.07 3.30 15.63
N GLN A 214 15.04 2.38 15.61
CA GLN A 214 16.46 2.67 15.81
C GLN A 214 17.14 3.19 14.54
N LYS A 215 16.54 2.93 13.34
CA LYS A 215 17.07 3.42 12.08
C LYS A 215 16.66 4.87 11.86
N THR A 216 17.52 5.65 11.23
CA THR A 216 17.19 7.02 10.81
C THR A 216 16.12 7.00 9.72
N LEU A 217 15.40 8.11 9.53
CA LEU A 217 14.43 8.26 8.44
C LEU A 217 15.10 8.09 7.06
N ALA A 218 16.33 8.62 6.90
CA ALA A 218 17.12 8.45 5.68
C ALA A 218 17.41 6.98 5.37
N GLN A 219 17.85 6.20 6.37
CA GLN A 219 18.09 4.77 6.21
C GLN A 219 16.79 4.03 5.82
N GLN A 220 15.68 4.33 6.50
CA GLN A 220 14.37 3.74 6.19
C GLN A 220 13.92 4.08 4.76
N PHE A 221 14.18 5.30 4.31
CA PHE A 221 13.88 5.73 2.93
C PHE A 221 14.68 4.93 1.90
N LEU A 222 15.99 4.84 2.05
CA LEU A 222 16.85 4.12 1.11
C LEU A 222 16.53 2.61 1.05
N GLU A 223 16.32 1.98 2.21
CA GLU A 223 15.87 0.57 2.26
C GLU A 223 14.49 0.37 1.60
N ALA A 224 13.59 1.34 1.76
CA ALA A 224 12.29 1.28 1.10
C ALA A 224 12.41 1.42 -0.42
N VAL A 225 13.31 2.27 -0.93
CA VAL A 225 13.60 2.38 -2.37
C VAL A 225 14.09 1.04 -2.93
N GLU A 226 15.05 0.40 -2.27
CA GLU A 226 15.55 -0.91 -2.70
C GLU A 226 14.46 -1.98 -2.70
N ALA A 227 13.62 -2.01 -1.65
CA ALA A 227 12.54 -2.97 -1.54
C ALA A 227 11.47 -2.76 -2.63
N ILE A 228 11.14 -1.51 -2.96
CA ILE A 228 10.19 -1.20 -4.03
C ILE A 228 10.80 -1.51 -5.40
N ASN A 229 12.06 -1.20 -5.63
CA ASN A 229 12.76 -1.54 -6.87
C ASN A 229 12.72 -3.06 -7.15
N LYS A 230 12.91 -3.89 -6.11
CA LYS A 230 12.80 -5.36 -6.22
C LYS A 230 11.39 -5.83 -6.55
N ALA A 231 10.38 -5.05 -6.19
CA ALA A 231 8.98 -5.37 -6.46
C ALA A 231 8.56 -4.98 -7.89
N VAL A 232 9.30 -4.13 -8.58
CA VAL A 232 8.99 -3.74 -9.97
C VAL A 232 9.30 -4.90 -10.91
N PHE A 233 8.33 -5.28 -11.73
CA PHE A 233 8.50 -6.30 -12.77
C PHE A 233 7.50 -6.09 -13.91
N ASP A 234 7.84 -6.61 -15.09
CA ASP A 234 6.97 -6.62 -16.25
C ASP A 234 6.22 -7.96 -16.34
N ASN A 235 4.91 -7.90 -16.46
CA ASN A 235 4.07 -9.06 -16.70
C ASN A 235 3.55 -9.14 -18.14
N GLY A 236 4.08 -8.30 -19.04
CA GLY A 236 3.65 -8.23 -20.44
C GLY A 236 2.26 -7.63 -20.65
N GLN A 237 1.66 -7.02 -19.61
CA GLN A 237 0.33 -6.43 -19.69
C GLN A 237 0.37 -4.92 -19.46
N ILE A 238 -0.66 -4.23 -19.97
CA ILE A 238 -0.85 -2.81 -19.69
C ILE A 238 -1.62 -2.69 -18.37
N ASN A 239 -0.91 -2.31 -17.32
CA ASN A 239 -1.49 -2.05 -16.02
C ASN A 239 -1.73 -0.55 -15.83
N ARG A 240 -2.71 -0.17 -15.00
CA ARG A 240 -3.05 1.23 -14.75
C ARG A 240 -3.33 1.47 -13.27
N SER A 241 -2.94 2.66 -12.80
CA SER A 241 -3.28 3.16 -11.48
C SER A 241 -4.01 4.49 -11.61
N LYS A 242 -5.13 4.60 -10.91
CA LYS A 242 -5.95 5.81 -10.87
C LYS A 242 -6.14 6.27 -9.44
N GLN A 243 -6.28 7.59 -9.27
CA GLN A 243 -6.79 8.17 -8.05
C GLN A 243 -8.15 8.77 -8.35
N GLY A 244 -9.18 8.27 -7.71
CA GLY A 244 -10.54 8.76 -7.95
C GLY A 244 -11.59 8.12 -7.06
N ASP A 245 -12.75 8.74 -7.07
CA ASP A 245 -13.93 8.16 -6.46
C ASP A 245 -14.43 7.02 -7.35
N ALA A 246 -14.60 5.83 -6.76
CA ALA A 246 -15.07 4.66 -7.48
C ALA A 246 -16.56 4.72 -7.86
N MET A 247 -17.28 5.72 -7.35
CA MET A 247 -18.71 5.93 -7.62
C MET A 247 -18.95 6.90 -8.77
N ASN A 248 -17.89 7.55 -9.32
CA ASN A 248 -17.96 8.53 -10.40
C ASN A 248 -17.23 8.08 -11.67
#